data_2319994501ea0ace34cc4202e02628de
#
_entry.id   2319994501ea0ace34cc4202e02628de
#
_cell.length_a   1.000
_cell.length_b   1.000
_cell.length_c   1.000
_cell.angle_alpha   90.00
_cell.angle_beta   90.00
_cell.angle_gamma   90.00
#
_symmetry.space_group_name_H-M   'P 1'
#
loop_
_entity.id
_entity.type
_entity.pdbx_description
1 polymer ?
#
loop_
_entity_poly.entity_id
_entity_poly.type
_entity_poly.pdbx_seq_one_letter_code
_entity_poly.pdbx_strand_id
1 'polypeptide(L)'
;MNAYIDTSALAKCYIREPRSLEVLDWAEGHGETATAALTLVEFRCLLARRRRAGDIDATLERMALAEFDNHVRSGSWRIHHGSFGDFATARDLIDTLPNHPLRAIDALHLAAARSCGATHFATADKTQAEAAAALGFTVHRFY
;
A
#
# COMPACT_ATOMS: atom_id res chain seq x y z
N MET A 1 0.14 -0.94 -17.85
CA MET A 1 -0.81 -0.31 -16.93
C MET A 1 -0.08 0.00 -15.62
N ASN A 2 -0.04 1.26 -15.21
CA ASN A 2 0.68 1.65 -14.01
C ASN A 2 -0.22 1.47 -12.78
N ALA A 3 0.14 0.56 -11.92
CA ALA A 3 -0.60 0.25 -10.71
C ALA A 3 0.20 0.59 -9.44
N TYR A 4 -0.50 1.00 -8.41
CA TYR A 4 0.05 1.27 -7.08
C TYR A 4 -0.75 0.51 -6.03
N ILE A 5 -0.07 -0.03 -5.05
CA ILE A 5 -0.67 -0.72 -3.92
C ILE A 5 -0.21 -0.10 -2.61
N ASP A 6 -1.15 0.21 -1.71
CA ASP A 6 -0.78 0.67 -0.36
C ASP A 6 -0.50 -0.51 0.57
N THR A 7 0.01 -0.21 1.75
CA THR A 7 0.41 -1.24 2.71
C THR A 7 -0.77 -2.11 3.17
N SER A 8 -1.96 -1.54 3.29
CA SER A 8 -3.14 -2.27 3.77
C SER A 8 -3.54 -3.42 2.85
N ALA A 9 -3.50 -3.18 1.54
CA ALA A 9 -3.76 -4.22 0.55
C ALA A 9 -2.56 -5.15 0.37
N LEU A 10 -1.35 -4.61 0.31
CA LEU A 10 -0.12 -5.38 0.15
C LEU A 10 0.05 -6.43 1.25
N ALA A 11 -0.25 -6.09 2.49
CA ALA A 11 -0.15 -7.01 3.63
C ALA A 11 -0.98 -8.29 3.44
N LYS A 12 -2.09 -8.20 2.71
CA LYS A 12 -2.95 -9.36 2.42
C LYS A 12 -2.28 -10.39 1.50
N CYS A 13 -1.21 -10.02 0.80
CA CYS A 13 -0.40 -10.96 0.02
C CYS A 13 0.45 -11.87 0.92
N TYR A 14 0.71 -11.48 2.15
CA TYR A 14 1.65 -12.15 3.06
C TYR A 14 0.99 -12.71 4.31
N ILE A 15 -0.12 -12.11 4.73
CA ILE A 15 -0.92 -12.56 5.86
C ILE A 15 -2.30 -12.94 5.34
N ARG A 16 -2.76 -14.15 5.70
CA ARG A 16 -4.07 -14.62 5.26
C ARG A 16 -5.17 -13.87 6.00
N GLU A 17 -5.92 -13.09 5.25
CA GLU A 17 -7.04 -12.27 5.71
C GLU A 17 -8.18 -12.34 4.69
N PRO A 18 -9.39 -11.82 5.02
CA PRO A 18 -10.43 -11.69 4.01
C PRO A 18 -9.91 -10.92 2.80
N ARG A 19 -10.26 -11.39 1.61
CA ARG A 19 -9.84 -10.82 0.33
C ARG A 19 -8.38 -11.08 -0.10
N SER A 20 -7.59 -11.85 0.66
CA SER A 20 -6.19 -12.16 0.31
C SER A 20 -6.03 -12.75 -1.09
N LEU A 21 -6.88 -13.71 -1.47
CA LEU A 21 -6.82 -14.32 -2.81
C LEU A 21 -7.12 -13.30 -3.91
N GLU A 22 -8.08 -12.40 -3.68
CA GLU A 22 -8.41 -11.35 -4.64
C GLU A 22 -7.26 -10.36 -4.85
N VAL A 23 -6.53 -10.02 -3.78
CA VAL A 23 -5.34 -9.14 -3.89
C VAL A 23 -4.23 -9.85 -4.67
N LEU A 24 -3.98 -11.12 -4.40
CA LEU A 24 -2.97 -11.90 -5.12
C LEU A 24 -3.29 -11.97 -6.61
N ASP A 25 -4.52 -12.32 -6.98
CA ASP A 25 -4.97 -12.36 -8.37
C ASP A 25 -4.84 -10.99 -9.04
N TRP A 26 -5.19 -9.94 -8.32
CA TRP A 26 -5.06 -8.57 -8.83
C TRP A 26 -3.58 -8.21 -9.10
N ALA A 27 -2.70 -8.51 -8.15
CA ALA A 27 -1.27 -8.20 -8.27
C ALA A 27 -0.62 -8.96 -9.43
N GLU A 28 -0.94 -10.24 -9.59
CA GLU A 28 -0.47 -11.05 -10.72
C GLU A 28 -0.97 -10.50 -12.06
N GLY A 29 -2.22 -10.05 -12.11
CA GLY A 29 -2.84 -9.52 -13.33
C GLY A 29 -2.32 -8.16 -13.77
N HIS A 30 -1.73 -7.37 -12.86
CA HIS A 30 -1.22 -6.02 -13.15
C HIS A 30 0.28 -5.98 -13.44
N GLY A 31 0.99 -7.09 -13.25
CA GLY A 31 2.43 -7.16 -13.51
C GLY A 31 3.21 -6.24 -12.57
N GLU A 32 3.98 -5.31 -13.12
CA GLU A 32 4.80 -4.41 -12.32
C GLU A 32 3.95 -3.40 -11.54
N THR A 33 3.89 -3.59 -10.23
CA THR A 33 3.11 -2.74 -9.32
C THR A 33 4.06 -1.96 -8.41
N ALA A 34 3.80 -0.67 -8.23
CA ALA A 34 4.58 0.19 -7.34
C ALA A 34 3.98 0.24 -5.94
N THR A 35 4.85 0.45 -4.96
CA THR A 35 4.49 0.84 -3.61
C THR A 35 5.53 1.83 -3.07
N ALA A 36 5.23 2.56 -2.01
CA ALA A 36 6.17 3.54 -1.46
C ALA A 36 7.24 2.89 -0.56
N ALA A 37 8.41 3.53 -0.44
CA ALA A 37 9.41 3.16 0.55
C ALA A 37 8.84 3.16 1.98
N LEU A 38 7.86 4.01 2.24
CA LEU A 38 7.06 4.01 3.47
C LEU A 38 6.51 2.61 3.84
N THR A 39 6.14 1.82 2.84
CA THR A 39 5.61 0.46 3.03
C THR A 39 6.62 -0.47 3.71
N LEU A 40 7.93 -0.25 3.52
CA LEU A 40 8.96 -1.03 4.21
C LEU A 40 8.79 -0.93 5.73
N VAL A 41 8.53 0.26 6.23
CA VAL A 41 8.34 0.52 7.66
C VAL A 41 6.94 0.12 8.13
N GLU A 42 5.92 0.50 7.37
CA GLU A 42 4.53 0.19 7.72
C GLU A 42 4.26 -1.30 7.80
N PHE A 43 4.74 -2.06 6.82
CA PHE A 43 4.56 -3.52 6.81
C PHE A 43 5.29 -4.17 7.99
N ARG A 44 6.50 -3.71 8.31
CA ARG A 44 7.24 -4.18 9.48
C ARG A 44 6.47 -3.88 10.78
N CYS A 45 5.91 -2.69 10.90
CA CYS A 45 5.07 -2.31 12.04
C CYS A 45 3.80 -3.17 12.13
N LEU A 46 3.17 -3.44 10.99
CA LEU A 46 1.96 -4.28 10.93
C LEU A 46 2.25 -5.69 11.43
N LEU A 47 3.33 -6.31 10.96
CA LEU A 47 3.74 -7.65 11.41
C LEU A 47 4.02 -7.68 12.92
N ALA A 48 4.75 -6.69 13.42
CA ALA A 48 5.05 -6.58 14.85
C ALA A 48 3.78 -6.43 15.70
N ARG A 49 2.84 -5.63 15.23
CA ARG A 49 1.55 -5.43 15.91
C ARG A 49 0.71 -6.71 15.94
N ARG A 50 0.62 -7.42 14.82
CA ARG A 50 -0.08 -8.71 14.71
C ARG A 50 0.56 -9.78 15.60
N ARG A 51 1.89 -9.77 15.68
CA ARG A 51 2.64 -10.68 16.53
C ARG A 51 2.33 -10.44 18.01
N ARG A 52 2.33 -9.17 18.44
CA ARG A 52 1.99 -8.82 19.84
C ARG A 52 0.54 -9.15 20.20
N ALA A 53 -0.36 -9.01 19.24
CA ALA A 53 -1.77 -9.34 19.42
C ALA A 53 -2.03 -10.85 19.45
N GLY A 54 -1.05 -11.70 19.07
CA GLY A 54 -1.20 -13.13 18.98
C GLY A 54 -1.90 -13.61 17.69
N ASP A 55 -2.13 -12.74 16.72
CA ASP A 55 -2.77 -13.09 15.44
C ASP A 55 -1.86 -13.91 14.55
N ILE A 56 -0.56 -13.75 14.69
CA ILE A 56 0.47 -14.53 13.99
C ILE A 56 1.54 -14.95 15.00
N ASP A 57 2.23 -16.05 14.70
CA ASP A 57 3.35 -16.52 15.51
C ASP A 57 4.70 -15.97 14.97
N ALA A 58 5.79 -16.24 15.71
CA ALA A 58 7.13 -15.78 15.33
C ALA A 58 7.60 -16.37 14.00
N THR A 59 7.19 -17.59 13.67
CA THR A 59 7.55 -18.24 12.41
C THR A 59 6.88 -17.54 11.23
N LEU A 60 5.59 -17.28 11.31
CA LEU A 60 4.86 -16.58 10.26
C LEU A 60 5.36 -15.14 10.08
N GLU A 61 5.67 -14.44 11.19
CA GLU A 61 6.25 -13.10 11.13
C GLU A 61 7.55 -13.09 10.31
N ARG A 62 8.47 -14.02 10.59
CA ARG A 62 9.74 -14.12 9.87
C ARG A 62 9.54 -14.49 8.39
N MET A 63 8.66 -15.46 8.12
CA MET A 63 8.39 -15.91 6.75
C MET A 63 7.76 -14.81 5.91
N ALA A 64 6.79 -14.10 6.43
CA ALA A 64 6.13 -12.99 5.73
C ALA A 64 7.13 -11.88 5.37
N LEU A 65 7.98 -11.50 6.33
CA LEU A 65 9.00 -10.47 6.10
C LEU A 65 10.03 -10.91 5.06
N ALA A 66 10.52 -12.15 5.16
CA ALA A 66 11.50 -12.69 4.22
C ALA A 66 10.94 -12.77 2.80
N GLU A 67 9.69 -13.18 2.63
CA GLU A 67 9.03 -13.26 1.34
C GLU A 67 8.82 -11.87 0.73
N PHE A 68 8.37 -10.90 1.53
CA PHE A 68 8.27 -9.50 1.09
C PHE A 68 9.62 -8.96 0.63
N ASP A 69 10.69 -9.16 1.42
CA ASP A 69 12.03 -8.72 1.06
C ASP A 69 12.52 -9.35 -0.24
N ASN A 70 12.21 -10.63 -0.48
CA ASN A 70 12.52 -11.30 -1.73
C ASN A 70 11.80 -10.66 -2.92
N HIS A 71 10.52 -10.34 -2.77
CA HIS A 71 9.75 -9.66 -3.82
C HIS A 71 10.26 -8.26 -4.12
N VAL A 72 10.73 -7.54 -3.12
CA VAL A 72 11.38 -6.23 -3.31
C VAL A 72 12.68 -6.40 -4.10
N ARG A 73 13.54 -7.34 -3.69
CA ARG A 73 14.82 -7.59 -4.38
C ARG A 73 14.64 -8.06 -5.81
N SER A 74 13.64 -8.87 -6.09
CA SER A 74 13.35 -9.38 -7.43
C SER A 74 12.68 -8.37 -8.35
N GLY A 75 12.23 -7.23 -7.79
CA GLY A 75 11.50 -6.20 -8.54
C GLY A 75 10.01 -6.51 -8.76
N SER A 76 9.47 -7.54 -8.08
CA SER A 76 8.02 -7.80 -8.10
C SER A 76 7.22 -6.62 -7.55
N TRP A 77 7.75 -5.95 -6.53
CA TRP A 77 7.29 -4.65 -6.10
C TRP A 77 8.31 -3.59 -6.49
N ARG A 78 7.89 -2.61 -7.27
CA ARG A 78 8.71 -1.45 -7.60
C ARG A 78 8.59 -0.42 -6.47
N ILE A 79 9.68 -0.17 -5.76
CA ILE A 79 9.69 0.78 -4.65
C ILE A 79 9.86 2.21 -5.16
N HIS A 80 8.88 3.04 -4.88
CA HIS A 80 9.00 4.49 -5.07
C HIS A 80 9.70 5.08 -3.84
N HIS A 81 10.91 5.60 -4.05
CA HIS A 81 11.76 6.07 -2.94
C HIS A 81 11.24 7.33 -2.27
N GLY A 82 10.51 8.15 -3.02
CA GLY A 82 9.99 9.40 -2.50
C GLY A 82 10.98 10.56 -2.62
N SER A 83 10.45 11.76 -2.42
CA SER A 83 11.22 13.01 -2.46
C SER A 83 10.54 14.05 -1.57
N PHE A 84 11.20 15.17 -1.35
CA PHE A 84 10.56 16.31 -0.68
C PHE A 84 9.27 16.73 -1.39
N GLY A 85 9.24 16.64 -2.73
CA GLY A 85 8.05 16.94 -3.53
C GLY A 85 6.84 16.08 -3.16
N ASP A 86 7.05 14.80 -2.82
CA ASP A 86 5.96 13.93 -2.37
C ASP A 86 5.37 14.40 -1.04
N PHE A 87 6.20 14.85 -0.11
CA PHE A 87 5.72 15.41 1.16
C PHE A 87 4.93 16.70 0.93
N ALA A 88 5.40 17.58 0.05
CA ALA A 88 4.68 18.80 -0.31
C ALA A 88 3.33 18.48 -0.96
N THR A 89 3.30 17.53 -1.89
CA THR A 89 2.06 17.05 -2.53
C THR A 89 1.11 16.45 -1.50
N ALA A 90 1.59 15.61 -0.59
CA ALA A 90 0.78 15.00 0.45
C ALA A 90 0.11 16.06 1.33
N ARG A 91 0.85 17.08 1.72
CA ARG A 91 0.33 18.22 2.47
C ARG A 91 -0.79 18.93 1.70
N ASP A 92 -0.59 19.20 0.41
CA ASP A 92 -1.59 19.85 -0.43
C ASP A 92 -2.84 19.00 -0.62
N LEU A 93 -2.71 17.67 -0.69
CA LEU A 93 -3.84 16.76 -0.80
C LEU A 93 -4.78 16.83 0.40
N ILE A 94 -4.25 17.02 1.60
CA ILE A 94 -5.05 17.18 2.81
C ILE A 94 -5.94 18.43 2.68
N ASP A 95 -5.39 19.53 2.17
CA ASP A 95 -6.14 20.76 1.95
C ASP A 95 -7.15 20.64 0.79
N THR A 96 -6.79 19.90 -0.25
CA THR A 96 -7.62 19.70 -1.45
C THR A 96 -8.80 18.77 -1.20
N LEU A 97 -8.68 17.86 -0.24
CA LEU A 97 -9.69 16.84 0.08
C LEU A 97 -10.23 16.99 1.51
N PRO A 98 -10.85 18.14 1.84
CA PRO A 98 -11.25 18.44 3.23
C PRO A 98 -12.33 17.49 3.78
N ASN A 99 -13.08 16.82 2.90
CA ASN A 99 -14.14 15.87 3.29
C ASN A 99 -13.63 14.44 3.47
N HIS A 100 -12.34 14.21 3.24
CA HIS A 100 -11.70 12.91 3.43
C HIS A 100 -10.72 13.00 4.61
N PRO A 101 -10.94 12.26 5.71
CA PRO A 101 -10.11 12.36 6.92
C PRO A 101 -8.78 11.64 6.74
N LEU A 102 -7.92 12.16 5.86
CA LEU A 102 -6.61 11.60 5.56
C LEU A 102 -5.65 11.81 6.73
N ARG A 103 -4.97 10.74 7.13
CA ARG A 103 -3.79 10.82 7.98
C ARG A 103 -2.56 11.10 7.10
N ALA A 104 -1.44 11.49 7.73
CA ALA A 104 -0.19 11.79 7.02
C ALA A 104 0.25 10.64 6.10
N ILE A 105 0.17 9.40 6.59
CA ILE A 105 0.55 8.20 5.83
C ILE A 105 -0.36 7.99 4.63
N ASP A 106 -1.66 8.20 4.78
CA ASP A 106 -2.62 8.06 3.68
C ASP A 106 -2.31 9.05 2.56
N ALA A 107 -2.07 10.31 2.94
CA ALA A 107 -1.71 11.34 1.98
C ALA A 107 -0.38 11.05 1.27
N LEU A 108 0.61 10.50 1.99
CA LEU A 108 1.90 10.10 1.40
C LEU A 108 1.75 8.98 0.38
N HIS A 109 0.90 7.98 0.62
CA HIS A 109 0.60 6.95 -0.37
C HIS A 109 -0.03 7.51 -1.63
N LEU A 110 -0.98 8.43 -1.50
CA LEU A 110 -1.61 9.08 -2.64
C LEU A 110 -0.61 9.93 -3.43
N ALA A 111 0.24 10.66 -2.75
CA ALA A 111 1.31 11.44 -3.38
C ALA A 111 2.29 10.54 -4.13
N ALA A 112 2.72 9.44 -3.52
CA ALA A 112 3.60 8.46 -4.14
C ALA A 112 2.98 7.85 -5.40
N ALA A 113 1.71 7.48 -5.34
CA ALA A 113 0.99 6.93 -6.49
C ALA A 113 0.95 7.93 -7.65
N ARG A 114 0.72 9.20 -7.38
CA ARG A 114 0.77 10.25 -8.41
C ARG A 114 2.17 10.41 -9.00
N SER A 115 3.19 10.44 -8.16
CA SER A 115 4.58 10.55 -8.62
C SER A 115 5.03 9.38 -9.47
N CYS A 116 4.53 8.18 -9.21
CA CYS A 116 4.79 7.00 -10.04
C CYS A 116 4.04 7.02 -11.38
N GLY A 117 3.13 7.96 -11.58
CA GLY A 117 2.25 7.96 -12.74
C GLY A 117 1.23 6.83 -12.72
N ALA A 118 0.85 6.35 -11.54
CA ALA A 118 -0.13 5.29 -11.40
C ALA A 118 -1.52 5.77 -11.85
N THR A 119 -2.25 4.89 -12.49
CA THR A 119 -3.66 5.09 -12.86
C THR A 119 -4.59 4.19 -12.06
N HIS A 120 -4.06 3.10 -11.50
CA HIS A 120 -4.76 2.15 -10.65
C HIS A 120 -4.23 2.23 -9.23
N PHE A 121 -5.13 2.23 -8.25
CA PHE A 121 -4.79 2.29 -6.83
C PHE A 121 -5.49 1.17 -6.07
N ALA A 122 -4.72 0.29 -5.45
CA ALA A 122 -5.22 -0.84 -4.66
C ALA A 122 -5.08 -0.57 -3.17
N THR A 123 -6.17 -0.75 -2.43
CA THR A 123 -6.20 -0.50 -0.98
C THR A 123 -7.23 -1.39 -0.28
N ALA A 124 -7.00 -1.69 0.98
CA ALA A 124 -7.96 -2.32 1.88
C ALA A 124 -8.53 -1.32 2.91
N ASP A 125 -8.24 -0.04 2.76
CA ASP A 125 -8.72 1.04 3.63
C ASP A 125 -9.80 1.85 2.92
N LYS A 126 -10.98 1.96 3.54
CA LYS A 126 -12.13 2.65 2.94
C LYS A 126 -11.88 4.14 2.74
N THR A 127 -11.29 4.81 3.73
CA THR A 127 -10.97 6.25 3.64
C THR A 127 -9.99 6.51 2.50
N GLN A 128 -8.95 5.68 2.39
CA GLN A 128 -7.98 5.74 1.32
C GLN A 128 -8.61 5.52 -0.06
N ALA A 129 -9.51 4.53 -0.16
CA ALA A 129 -10.21 4.24 -1.40
C ALA A 129 -11.06 5.42 -1.89
N GLU A 130 -11.80 6.04 -0.99
CA GLU A 130 -12.65 7.20 -1.31
C GLU A 130 -11.81 8.40 -1.74
N ALA A 131 -10.72 8.68 -1.06
CA ALA A 131 -9.80 9.76 -1.42
C ALA A 131 -9.12 9.50 -2.78
N ALA A 132 -8.65 8.27 -3.01
CA ALA A 132 -8.05 7.89 -4.30
C ALA A 132 -9.05 8.05 -5.45
N ALA A 133 -10.30 7.65 -5.25
CA ALA A 133 -11.36 7.83 -6.26
C ALA A 133 -11.62 9.31 -6.55
N ALA A 134 -11.64 10.16 -5.52
CA ALA A 134 -11.80 11.60 -5.67
C ALA A 134 -10.65 12.24 -6.47
N LEU A 135 -9.46 11.64 -6.44
CA LEU A 135 -8.30 12.09 -7.21
C LEU A 135 -8.26 11.53 -8.64
N GLY A 136 -9.22 10.70 -9.03
CA GLY A 136 -9.33 10.17 -10.38
C GLY A 136 -8.64 8.83 -10.62
N PHE A 137 -8.15 8.15 -9.58
CA PHE A 137 -7.62 6.80 -9.74
C PHE A 137 -8.73 5.79 -10.01
N THR A 138 -8.43 4.76 -10.79
CA THR A 138 -9.24 3.54 -10.82
C THR A 138 -8.93 2.74 -9.57
N VAL A 139 -9.88 2.66 -8.63
CA VAL A 139 -9.64 2.11 -7.30
C VAL A 139 -10.06 0.66 -7.21
N HIS A 140 -9.17 -0.19 -6.71
CA HIS A 140 -9.40 -1.59 -6.38
C HIS A 140 -9.52 -1.73 -4.87
N ARG A 141 -10.70 -2.16 -4.42
CA ARG A 141 -11.10 -2.19 -2.99
C ARG A 141 -11.08 -3.61 -2.48
N PHE A 142 -10.34 -3.82 -1.38
CA PHE A 142 -10.16 -5.14 -0.77
C PHE A 142 -10.57 -5.14 0.71
N TYR A 143 -11.74 -4.56 1.01
CA TYR A 143 -12.34 -4.56 2.36
C TYR A 143 -13.76 -5.08 2.34
#